data_130738ba95d365078b7c41b1928d1265
#
_entry.id   130738ba95d365078b7c41b1928d1265
#
_cell.length_a   1.000
_cell.length_b   1.000
_cell.length_c   1.000
_cell.angle_alpha   90.00
_cell.angle_beta   90.00
_cell.angle_gamma   90.00
#
_symmetry.space_group_name_H-M   'P 1'
#
loop_
_entity.id
_entity.type
_entity.pdbx_description
1 polymer ?
#
loop_
_entity_poly.entity_id
_entity_poly.type
_entity_poly.pdbx_seq_one_letter_code
_entity_poly.pdbx_strand_id
1 'polypeptide(L)'
;MYYEEPPISIFEIDGAKEVAIEFHSLSKTFCMTGWRIGFAVGNSFLVSTLAKVKSNIDSGVFTAIQEAGAYALNNLENIVPSLIKVFKKRRDLVSLELEKLGYQFIKPSATFYLWVKTPKGLTSQEFCKKVLQDVGVVVTPGAGFGKAGEGYFRIALTVEEERLKEAIQRFSILQL
;
A
#
# COMPACT_ATOMS: atom_id res chain seq x y z
N MET A 1 4.72 2.71 6.57
CA MET A 1 5.51 1.45 6.73
C MET A 1 6.56 1.41 5.64
N TYR A 2 7.83 1.30 5.99
CA TYR A 2 9.00 1.20 5.11
C TYR A 2 9.94 0.11 5.65
N TYR A 3 10.85 -0.41 4.81
CA TYR A 3 11.69 -1.57 5.14
C TYR A 3 13.15 -1.20 5.42
N GLU A 4 13.64 -0.14 4.77
CA GLU A 4 15.03 0.29 4.86
C GLU A 4 15.08 1.77 5.24
N GLU A 5 14.85 2.68 4.29
CA GLU A 5 14.89 4.12 4.51
C GLU A 5 13.49 4.70 4.68
N PRO A 6 13.29 5.67 5.58
CA PRO A 6 12.02 6.37 5.71
C PRO A 6 11.69 7.15 4.42
N PRO A 7 10.40 7.23 4.03
CA PRO A 7 10.01 8.12 2.95
C PRO A 7 10.21 9.59 3.38
N ILE A 8 10.58 10.43 2.42
CA ILE A 8 10.75 11.87 2.63
C ILE A 8 9.40 12.50 2.95
N SER A 9 9.33 13.31 4.02
CA SER A 9 8.20 14.19 4.32
C SER A 9 8.39 15.53 3.61
N ILE A 10 7.27 16.15 3.19
CA ILE A 10 7.32 17.52 2.66
C ILE A 10 7.91 18.50 3.71
N PHE A 11 7.76 18.19 4.99
CA PHE A 11 8.24 19.03 6.09
C PHE A 11 9.74 18.96 6.35
N GLU A 12 10.47 18.13 5.62
CA GLU A 12 11.93 18.15 5.58
C GLU A 12 12.47 19.27 4.68
N ILE A 13 11.60 19.92 3.90
CA ILE A 13 11.93 21.05 3.04
C ILE A 13 11.75 22.36 3.83
N ASP A 14 12.77 23.21 3.82
CA ASP A 14 12.71 24.51 4.48
C ASP A 14 11.54 25.36 3.97
N GLY A 15 10.78 25.95 4.88
CA GLY A 15 9.60 26.77 4.57
C GLY A 15 8.33 25.97 4.22
N ALA A 16 8.38 24.66 4.11
CA ALA A 16 7.19 23.88 3.76
C ALA A 16 6.08 23.97 4.81
N LYS A 17 6.41 24.12 6.08
CA LYS A 17 5.43 24.25 7.19
C LYS A 17 4.54 25.49 7.06
N GLU A 18 5.00 26.53 6.39
CA GLU A 18 4.25 27.78 6.17
C GLU A 18 3.22 27.66 5.04
N VAL A 19 3.40 26.71 4.10
CA VAL A 19 2.61 26.65 2.86
C VAL A 19 2.01 25.27 2.55
N ALA A 20 2.36 24.24 3.32
CA ALA A 20 1.96 22.87 3.01
C ALA A 20 1.07 22.23 4.08
N ILE A 21 0.36 21.20 3.66
CA ILE A 21 -0.38 20.26 4.49
C ILE A 21 -0.02 18.85 4.04
N GLU A 22 0.23 17.95 4.97
CA GLU A 22 0.52 16.54 4.71
C GLU A 22 -0.57 15.66 5.28
N PHE A 23 -1.03 14.69 4.47
CA PHE A 23 -2.07 13.74 4.85
C PHE A 23 -1.46 12.40 5.21
N HIS A 24 -1.85 11.85 6.34
CA HIS A 24 -1.42 10.55 6.82
C HIS A 24 -2.60 9.59 6.97
N SER A 25 -2.35 8.31 6.71
CA SER A 25 -3.32 7.24 6.91
C SER A 25 -2.77 6.18 7.86
N LEU A 26 -3.56 5.76 8.83
CA LEU A 26 -3.19 4.64 9.71
C LEU A 26 -3.41 3.29 9.03
N SER A 27 -4.11 3.27 7.89
CA SER A 27 -4.47 2.05 7.15
C SER A 27 -3.30 1.13 6.84
N LYS A 28 -2.15 1.70 6.44
CA LYS A 28 -0.99 0.91 6.00
C LYS A 28 0.06 0.74 7.08
N THR A 29 0.27 1.77 7.89
CA THR A 29 1.28 1.75 8.94
C THR A 29 0.92 0.79 10.08
N PHE A 30 -0.38 0.76 10.45
CA PHE A 30 -0.88 -0.03 11.59
C PHE A 30 -1.84 -1.15 11.18
N CYS A 31 -1.94 -1.46 9.89
CA CYS A 31 -2.93 -2.43 9.38
C CYS A 31 -4.39 -2.07 9.72
N MET A 32 -4.68 -0.79 9.90
CA MET A 32 -6.00 -0.25 10.29
C MET A 32 -6.88 0.11 9.08
N THR A 33 -6.80 -0.63 7.99
CA THR A 33 -7.54 -0.30 6.75
C THR A 33 -9.05 -0.25 6.97
N GLY A 34 -9.61 -1.19 7.74
CA GLY A 34 -11.04 -1.24 8.07
C GLY A 34 -11.52 -0.15 9.04
N TRP A 35 -10.62 0.48 9.78
CA TRP A 35 -10.93 1.52 10.78
C TRP A 35 -11.24 2.88 10.17
N ARG A 36 -10.87 3.10 8.92
CA ARG A 36 -11.15 4.33 8.14
C ARG A 36 -10.68 5.61 8.83
N ILE A 37 -9.44 5.63 9.33
CA ILE A 37 -8.86 6.77 10.04
C ILE A 37 -7.55 7.25 9.40
N GLY A 38 -7.38 8.55 9.35
CA GLY A 38 -6.20 9.28 8.96
C GLY A 38 -6.21 10.66 9.58
N PHE A 39 -5.16 11.42 9.39
CA PHE A 39 -5.04 12.77 9.90
C PHE A 39 -4.29 13.68 8.92
N ALA A 40 -4.41 14.98 9.11
CA ALA A 40 -3.69 16.00 8.36
C ALA A 40 -2.89 16.87 9.33
N VAL A 41 -1.67 17.20 8.95
CA VAL A 41 -0.76 18.09 9.72
C VAL A 41 -0.16 19.14 8.79
N GLY A 42 0.26 20.28 9.34
CA GLY A 42 0.92 21.33 8.56
C GLY A 42 0.51 22.73 8.94
N ASN A 43 0.47 23.61 7.96
CA ASN A 43 0.12 25.01 8.17
C ASN A 43 -1.24 25.15 8.87
N SER A 44 -1.28 25.91 9.95
CA SER A 44 -2.46 26.06 10.82
C SER A 44 -3.69 26.65 10.09
N PHE A 45 -3.47 27.59 9.18
CA PHE A 45 -4.55 28.18 8.37
C PHE A 45 -5.15 27.13 7.42
N LEU A 46 -4.30 26.35 6.74
CA LEU A 46 -4.76 25.29 5.83
C LEU A 46 -5.49 24.17 6.59
N VAL A 47 -4.94 23.72 7.73
CA VAL A 47 -5.57 22.68 8.55
C VAL A 47 -6.90 23.16 9.13
N SER A 48 -6.99 24.39 9.62
CA SER A 48 -8.25 24.95 10.14
C SER A 48 -9.30 25.15 9.05
N THR A 49 -8.88 25.54 7.86
CA THR A 49 -9.76 25.67 6.69
C THR A 49 -10.30 24.30 6.25
N LEU A 50 -9.41 23.29 6.18
CA LEU A 50 -9.83 21.90 5.94
C LEU A 50 -10.85 21.42 6.97
N ALA A 51 -10.62 21.69 8.26
CA ALA A 51 -11.55 21.33 9.34
C ALA A 51 -12.93 21.96 9.16
N LYS A 52 -12.99 23.25 8.76
CA LYS A 52 -14.27 23.93 8.45
C LYS A 52 -15.02 23.28 7.30
N VAL A 53 -14.32 22.93 6.22
CA VAL A 53 -14.95 22.23 5.09
C VAL A 53 -15.42 20.84 5.53
N LYS A 54 -14.55 20.08 6.22
CA LYS A 54 -14.81 18.72 6.70
C LYS A 54 -16.04 18.66 7.62
N SER A 55 -16.22 19.62 8.52
CA SER A 55 -17.35 19.67 9.43
C SER A 55 -18.72 19.85 8.73
N ASN A 56 -18.72 20.31 7.48
CA ASN A 56 -19.92 20.38 6.63
C ASN A 56 -20.14 19.11 5.78
N ILE A 57 -19.17 18.18 5.77
CA ILE A 57 -19.27 16.91 5.01
C ILE A 57 -19.76 15.80 5.94
N ASP A 58 -19.17 15.68 7.13
CA ASP A 58 -19.54 14.69 8.13
C ASP A 58 -19.20 15.15 9.56
N SER A 59 -19.71 14.40 10.55
CA SER A 59 -19.49 14.67 11.98
C SER A 59 -18.16 14.15 12.52
N GLY A 60 -17.30 13.60 11.67
CA GLY A 60 -16.01 13.05 12.05
C GLY A 60 -16.03 11.53 12.30
N VAL A 61 -14.85 11.04 12.68
CA VAL A 61 -14.64 9.61 12.96
C VAL A 61 -15.18 9.30 14.37
N PHE A 62 -15.79 8.13 14.56
CA PHE A 62 -16.27 7.66 15.86
C PHE A 62 -15.14 7.73 16.93
N THR A 63 -15.45 8.27 18.10
CA THR A 63 -14.47 8.58 19.16
C THR A 63 -13.59 7.38 19.53
N ALA A 64 -14.16 6.18 19.65
CA ALA A 64 -13.37 4.98 19.97
C ALA A 64 -12.31 4.66 18.91
N ILE A 65 -12.58 4.97 17.64
CA ILE A 65 -11.57 4.83 16.56
C ILE A 65 -10.49 5.91 16.67
N GLN A 66 -10.86 7.13 17.08
CA GLN A 66 -9.88 8.21 17.31
C GLN A 66 -8.94 7.85 18.46
N GLU A 67 -9.48 7.35 19.58
CA GLU A 67 -8.69 6.88 20.73
C GLU A 67 -7.76 5.71 20.35
N ALA A 68 -8.24 4.75 19.59
CA ALA A 68 -7.42 3.65 19.09
C ALA A 68 -6.30 4.16 18.16
N GLY A 69 -6.60 5.14 17.30
CA GLY A 69 -5.62 5.79 16.44
C GLY A 69 -4.55 6.54 17.23
N ALA A 70 -4.96 7.30 18.24
CA ALA A 70 -4.05 8.01 19.15
C ALA A 70 -3.17 7.02 19.94
N TYR A 71 -3.75 5.93 20.43
CA TYR A 71 -2.99 4.87 21.09
C TYR A 71 -1.94 4.25 20.14
N ALA A 72 -2.33 3.94 18.90
CA ALA A 72 -1.41 3.38 17.92
C ALA A 72 -0.23 4.31 17.61
N LEU A 73 -0.48 5.62 17.47
CA LEU A 73 0.55 6.62 17.23
C LEU A 73 1.50 6.76 18.43
N ASN A 74 0.97 6.76 19.65
CA ASN A 74 1.76 6.86 20.87
C ASN A 74 2.57 5.58 21.18
N ASN A 75 2.24 4.46 20.54
CA ASN A 75 2.92 3.17 20.70
C ASN A 75 3.56 2.66 19.39
N LEU A 76 3.91 3.56 18.49
CA LEU A 76 4.45 3.24 17.17
C LEU A 76 5.65 2.29 17.26
N GLU A 77 6.61 2.57 18.15
CA GLU A 77 7.84 1.81 18.35
C GLU A 77 7.59 0.36 18.80
N ASN A 78 6.48 0.12 19.49
CA ASN A 78 6.10 -1.23 19.95
C ASN A 78 5.30 -2.02 18.91
N ILE A 79 4.51 -1.33 18.08
CA ILE A 79 3.57 -1.96 17.14
C ILE A 79 4.20 -2.19 15.77
N VAL A 80 4.79 -1.14 15.19
CA VAL A 80 5.21 -1.14 13.78
C VAL A 80 6.34 -2.12 13.46
N PRO A 81 7.37 -2.33 14.30
CA PRO A 81 8.46 -3.26 13.98
C PRO A 81 7.98 -4.70 13.73
N SER A 82 6.99 -5.18 14.49
CA SER A 82 6.43 -6.51 14.29
C SER A 82 5.72 -6.66 12.94
N LEU A 83 4.96 -5.62 12.53
CA LEU A 83 4.28 -5.57 11.24
C LEU A 83 5.28 -5.51 10.08
N ILE A 84 6.32 -4.67 10.20
CA ILE A 84 7.40 -4.58 9.21
C ILE A 84 8.06 -5.93 9.00
N LYS A 85 8.38 -6.67 10.08
CA LYS A 85 9.00 -7.99 10.01
C LYS A 85 8.15 -8.97 9.18
N VAL A 86 6.85 -9.01 9.42
CA VAL A 86 5.91 -9.87 8.68
C VAL A 86 5.89 -9.50 7.19
N PHE A 87 5.67 -8.22 6.87
CA PHE A 87 5.55 -7.80 5.47
C PHE A 87 6.89 -7.86 4.71
N LYS A 88 8.02 -7.62 5.38
CA LYS A 88 9.35 -7.81 4.79
C LYS A 88 9.56 -9.26 4.36
N LYS A 89 9.21 -10.21 5.23
CA LYS A 89 9.31 -11.64 4.92
C LYS A 89 8.43 -12.03 3.73
N ARG A 90 7.18 -11.57 3.70
CA ARG A 90 6.24 -11.79 2.59
C ARG A 90 6.75 -11.15 1.28
N ARG A 91 7.25 -9.92 1.34
CA ARG A 91 7.87 -9.23 0.20
C ARG A 91 9.02 -10.03 -0.38
N ASP A 92 9.95 -10.44 0.47
CA ASP A 92 11.16 -11.13 0.04
C ASP A 92 10.85 -12.52 -0.55
N LEU A 93 9.89 -13.24 0.04
CA LEU A 93 9.39 -14.51 -0.48
C LEU A 93 8.78 -14.34 -1.89
N VAL A 94 7.82 -13.43 -2.03
CA VAL A 94 7.12 -13.22 -3.31
C VAL A 94 8.07 -12.68 -4.38
N SER A 95 9.00 -11.77 -4.02
CA SER A 95 10.01 -11.24 -4.93
C SER A 95 10.89 -12.36 -5.49
N LEU A 96 11.41 -13.23 -4.62
CA LEU A 96 12.27 -14.35 -5.01
C LEU A 96 11.55 -15.30 -5.99
N GLU A 97 10.30 -15.64 -5.71
CA GLU A 97 9.56 -16.55 -6.58
C GLU A 97 9.20 -15.90 -7.94
N LEU A 98 8.84 -14.60 -7.94
CA LEU A 98 8.60 -13.87 -9.20
C LEU A 98 9.86 -13.74 -10.05
N GLU A 99 11.03 -13.53 -9.43
CA GLU A 99 12.33 -13.52 -10.12
C GLU A 99 12.61 -14.86 -10.80
N LYS A 100 12.38 -15.98 -10.12
CA LYS A 100 12.53 -17.32 -10.69
C LYS A 100 11.63 -17.57 -11.90
N LEU A 101 10.44 -16.96 -11.91
CA LEU A 101 9.49 -17.04 -13.00
C LEU A 101 9.76 -16.01 -14.13
N GLY A 102 10.81 -15.19 -14.00
CA GLY A 102 11.21 -14.21 -15.02
C GLY A 102 10.38 -12.93 -15.05
N TYR A 103 9.54 -12.67 -14.04
CA TYR A 103 8.78 -11.42 -13.95
C TYR A 103 9.70 -10.23 -13.63
N GLN A 104 9.44 -9.11 -14.28
CA GLN A 104 10.15 -7.85 -14.03
C GLN A 104 9.35 -6.97 -13.06
N PHE A 105 10.00 -6.51 -12.00
CA PHE A 105 9.42 -5.60 -11.02
C PHE A 105 10.54 -4.81 -10.30
N ILE A 106 10.14 -3.73 -9.63
CA ILE A 106 11.02 -3.01 -8.71
C ILE A 106 10.65 -3.49 -7.31
N LYS A 107 11.63 -4.07 -6.59
CA LYS A 107 11.42 -4.50 -5.19
C LYS A 107 11.07 -3.28 -4.34
N PRO A 108 9.89 -3.26 -3.70
CA PRO A 108 9.46 -2.07 -2.99
C PRO A 108 10.26 -1.86 -1.69
N SER A 109 10.71 -0.62 -1.46
CA SER A 109 11.33 -0.18 -0.20
C SER A 109 10.32 0.09 0.90
N ALA A 110 9.05 0.21 0.54
CA ALA A 110 7.94 0.52 1.45
C ALA A 110 6.64 -0.17 1.01
N THR A 111 5.62 -0.12 1.85
CA THR A 111 4.28 -0.68 1.64
C THR A 111 4.25 -2.22 1.59
N PHE A 112 3.08 -2.79 1.40
CA PHE A 112 2.88 -4.22 1.21
C PHE A 112 2.31 -4.53 -0.19
N TYR A 113 2.74 -3.76 -1.18
CA TYR A 113 2.37 -3.95 -2.59
C TYR A 113 3.61 -4.17 -3.43
N LEU A 114 3.54 -5.13 -4.36
CA LEU A 114 4.48 -5.24 -5.46
C LEU A 114 3.82 -4.73 -6.73
N TRP A 115 4.61 -4.00 -7.52
CA TRP A 115 4.23 -3.47 -8.82
C TRP A 115 5.03 -4.22 -9.89
N VAL A 116 4.35 -5.09 -10.64
CA VAL A 116 4.97 -6.08 -11.51
C VAL A 116 4.59 -5.79 -12.94
N LYS A 117 5.53 -5.87 -13.89
CA LYS A 117 5.22 -5.71 -15.31
C LYS A 117 4.37 -6.87 -15.82
N THR A 118 3.38 -6.56 -16.64
CA THR A 118 2.65 -7.58 -17.41
C THR A 118 3.56 -8.21 -18.47
N PRO A 119 3.36 -9.48 -18.82
CA PRO A 119 4.02 -10.09 -19.97
C PRO A 119 3.74 -9.31 -21.26
N LYS A 120 4.68 -9.39 -22.21
CA LYS A 120 4.53 -8.71 -23.50
C LYS A 120 3.33 -9.22 -24.26
N GLY A 121 2.62 -8.32 -24.92
CA GLY A 121 1.47 -8.66 -25.77
C GLY A 121 0.13 -8.69 -25.05
N LEU A 122 0.09 -8.46 -23.73
CA LEU A 122 -1.15 -8.38 -22.95
C LEU A 122 -1.27 -7.02 -22.28
N THR A 123 -2.47 -6.47 -22.28
CA THR A 123 -2.83 -5.34 -21.42
C THR A 123 -2.91 -5.79 -19.96
N SER A 124 -2.84 -4.85 -19.03
CA SER A 124 -2.96 -5.14 -17.60
C SER A 124 -4.29 -5.83 -17.24
N GLN A 125 -5.37 -5.47 -17.92
CA GLN A 125 -6.69 -6.06 -17.71
C GLN A 125 -6.77 -7.49 -18.26
N GLU A 126 -6.29 -7.73 -19.47
CA GLU A 126 -6.26 -9.06 -20.09
C GLU A 126 -5.43 -10.03 -19.26
N PHE A 127 -4.24 -9.58 -18.80
CA PHE A 127 -3.40 -10.40 -17.94
C PHE A 127 -4.08 -10.74 -16.62
N CYS A 128 -4.63 -9.76 -15.90
CA CYS A 128 -5.32 -10.03 -14.64
C CYS A 128 -6.54 -10.93 -14.79
N LYS A 129 -7.29 -10.78 -15.89
CA LYS A 129 -8.40 -11.68 -16.24
C LYS A 129 -7.91 -13.11 -16.49
N LYS A 130 -6.82 -13.26 -17.25
CA LYS A 130 -6.19 -14.56 -17.51
C LYS A 130 -5.72 -15.23 -16.22
N VAL A 131 -5.01 -14.51 -15.36
CA VAL A 131 -4.57 -15.01 -14.03
C VAL A 131 -5.74 -15.51 -13.20
N LEU A 132 -6.85 -14.75 -13.17
CA LEU A 132 -8.05 -15.18 -12.45
C LEU A 132 -8.67 -16.45 -13.05
N GLN A 133 -8.81 -16.50 -14.38
CA GLN A 133 -9.49 -17.61 -15.06
C GLN A 133 -8.67 -18.90 -15.06
N ASP A 134 -7.37 -18.80 -15.32
CA ASP A 134 -6.54 -19.98 -15.55
C ASP A 134 -6.01 -20.57 -14.22
N VAL A 135 -5.72 -19.70 -13.22
CA VAL A 135 -5.07 -20.15 -11.99
C VAL A 135 -5.78 -19.72 -10.69
N GLY A 136 -6.92 -19.03 -10.80
CA GLY A 136 -7.75 -18.66 -9.65
C GLY A 136 -7.09 -17.67 -8.68
N VAL A 137 -6.17 -16.82 -9.17
CA VAL A 137 -5.49 -15.81 -8.34
C VAL A 137 -5.99 -14.42 -8.73
N VAL A 138 -6.34 -13.63 -7.72
CA VAL A 138 -6.78 -12.22 -7.91
C VAL A 138 -5.59 -11.29 -7.77
N VAL A 139 -5.31 -10.53 -8.83
CA VAL A 139 -4.35 -9.42 -8.85
C VAL A 139 -5.04 -8.17 -9.41
N THR A 140 -4.48 -7.00 -9.16
CA THR A 140 -5.12 -5.74 -9.56
C THR A 140 -4.46 -5.20 -10.83
N PRO A 141 -5.21 -4.92 -11.92
CA PRO A 141 -4.65 -4.34 -13.13
C PRO A 141 -4.16 -2.91 -12.87
N GLY A 142 -3.00 -2.57 -13.40
CA GLY A 142 -2.39 -1.26 -13.22
C GLY A 142 -3.20 -0.13 -13.86
N ALA A 143 -3.90 -0.41 -14.97
CA ALA A 143 -4.82 0.56 -15.59
C ALA A 143 -5.89 1.10 -14.62
N GLY A 144 -6.26 0.34 -13.58
CA GLY A 144 -7.17 0.78 -12.52
C GLY A 144 -6.62 1.94 -11.65
N PHE A 145 -5.33 2.24 -11.77
CA PHE A 145 -4.66 3.36 -11.08
C PHE A 145 -4.35 4.54 -12.02
N GLY A 146 -4.86 4.51 -13.23
CA GLY A 146 -4.66 5.52 -14.25
C GLY A 146 -3.79 5.04 -15.42
N LYS A 147 -3.70 5.88 -16.46
CA LYS A 147 -3.00 5.52 -17.72
C LYS A 147 -1.54 5.10 -17.53
N ALA A 148 -0.83 5.72 -16.58
CA ALA A 148 0.56 5.37 -16.27
C ALA A 148 0.73 3.98 -15.66
N GLY A 149 -0.34 3.37 -15.19
CA GLY A 149 -0.34 2.02 -14.63
C GLY A 149 -0.49 0.92 -15.69
N GLU A 150 -0.80 1.27 -16.95
CA GLU A 150 -0.91 0.27 -18.00
C GLU A 150 0.43 -0.45 -18.24
N GLY A 151 0.37 -1.74 -18.53
CA GLY A 151 1.55 -2.61 -18.63
C GLY A 151 2.08 -3.11 -17.29
N TYR A 152 1.34 -2.90 -16.19
CA TYR A 152 1.66 -3.40 -14.85
C TYR A 152 0.45 -4.05 -14.19
N PHE A 153 0.72 -4.88 -13.19
CA PHE A 153 -0.29 -5.36 -12.24
C PHE A 153 0.26 -5.28 -10.81
N ARG A 154 -0.66 -5.18 -9.85
CA ARG A 154 -0.30 -5.06 -8.43
C ARG A 154 -0.63 -6.34 -7.68
N ILE A 155 0.34 -6.83 -6.90
CA ILE A 155 0.17 -7.89 -5.91
C ILE A 155 0.08 -7.26 -4.52
N ALA A 156 -0.91 -7.67 -3.71
CA ALA A 156 -1.03 -7.30 -2.30
C ALA A 156 -0.51 -8.43 -1.41
N LEU A 157 0.36 -8.11 -0.46
CA LEU A 157 0.99 -9.07 0.47
C LEU A 157 0.17 -9.26 1.75
N THR A 158 -1.15 -9.13 1.66
CA THR A 158 -2.07 -9.05 2.81
C THR A 158 -2.58 -10.39 3.31
N VAL A 159 -2.26 -11.48 2.59
CA VAL A 159 -2.62 -12.85 3.01
C VAL A 159 -1.42 -13.56 3.63
N GLU A 160 -1.65 -14.70 4.28
CA GLU A 160 -0.61 -15.49 4.95
C GLU A 160 0.45 -16.00 3.96
N GLU A 161 1.66 -16.26 4.45
CA GLU A 161 2.82 -16.66 3.64
C GLU A 161 2.56 -17.88 2.78
N GLU A 162 1.91 -18.90 3.34
CA GLU A 162 1.58 -20.14 2.61
C GLU A 162 0.63 -19.86 1.43
N ARG A 163 -0.34 -18.96 1.62
CA ARG A 163 -1.25 -18.54 0.55
C ARG A 163 -0.54 -17.73 -0.54
N LEU A 164 0.41 -16.88 -0.15
CA LEU A 164 1.24 -16.14 -1.11
C LEU A 164 2.11 -17.09 -1.93
N LYS A 165 2.74 -18.05 -1.28
CA LYS A 165 3.56 -19.07 -1.93
C LYS A 165 2.75 -19.90 -2.91
N GLU A 166 1.59 -20.39 -2.47
CA GLU A 166 0.65 -21.12 -3.34
C GLU A 166 0.24 -20.28 -4.55
N ALA A 167 -0.14 -19.01 -4.34
CA ALA A 167 -0.56 -18.12 -5.41
C ALA A 167 0.55 -17.92 -6.47
N ILE A 168 1.79 -17.69 -6.03
CA ILE A 168 2.91 -17.52 -6.98
C ILE A 168 3.29 -18.84 -7.65
N GLN A 169 3.21 -19.98 -6.97
CA GLN A 169 3.41 -21.29 -7.62
C GLN A 169 2.40 -21.53 -8.74
N ARG A 170 1.15 -21.08 -8.57
CA ARG A 170 0.15 -21.17 -9.63
C ARG A 170 0.50 -20.31 -10.87
N PHE A 171 1.28 -19.24 -10.71
CA PHE A 171 1.76 -18.44 -11.86
C PHE A 171 2.68 -19.24 -12.78
N SER A 172 3.38 -20.27 -12.30
CA SER A 172 4.22 -21.13 -13.14
C SER A 172 3.44 -21.96 -14.16
N ILE A 173 2.12 -22.09 -13.98
CA ILE A 173 1.23 -22.85 -14.85
C ILE A 173 0.66 -21.95 -15.96
N LEU A 174 0.78 -20.62 -15.84
CA LEU A 174 0.31 -19.69 -16.87
C LEU A 174 1.07 -19.89 -18.17
N GLN A 175 0.34 -20.25 -19.23
CA GLN A 175 0.86 -20.26 -20.59
C GLN A 175 0.80 -18.82 -21.12
N LEU A 176 1.96 -18.18 -21.18
CA LEU A 176 2.14 -16.78 -21.59
C LEU A 176 2.70 -16.71 -23.00
#